data_d4df756c8a0bc3074ec8f0b699be2b01
#
_entry.id   d4df756c8a0bc3074ec8f0b699be2b01
#
_cell.length_a   1.000
_cell.length_b   1.000
_cell.length_c   1.000
_cell.angle_alpha   90.00
_cell.angle_beta   90.00
_cell.angle_gamma   90.00
#
_symmetry.space_group_name_H-M   'P 1'
#
loop_
_entity.id
_entity.type
_entity.pdbx_description
1 polymer ?
#
loop_
_entity_poly.entity_id
_entity_poly.type
_entity_poly.pdbx_seq_one_letter_code
_entity_poly.pdbx_strand_id
1 'polypeptide(L)'
;MIGGFLAASVAACGTPAAPASVPTPIPELPTVTPVAEATAQPSPTTVASPTAIASPTAIVATPTAAVASPTAIESPTVAVPSPLPEAMEAPLDLMSSLPAAEAPGSAASSSLAEELQRILDQTVADGFIPGAVLAVHIPGQIQWTGASGYADRERTQPMEPTTEVRIASISKVFTAVVVLQLVEEGRLDLDTPVSAWFPALLPHGDVITVRHLLNHTTGLYDYLEDRSFQAEAFRAPDRLWAPIELVTYAAQRPSLFYPGAPNAWDYSSTNYVLLGMIVEQVTGNTLAHEMRVRIFQPLELENTYFPPDEIVEGAQARGYRQDHDQTNISLSFAFATANLVSTAEDVQRFGDALFGGRLLRPETLDMMFTFENGHGQYNMPALEYGLGVMRNRLDVGPDAQGKARPAEARTVLGHIGGFGGFRSALWHAPESGITIALGMNQGATDPNILAARVFDAILTSQGR
;
A
#
# COMPACT_ATOMS: atom_id res chain seq x y z
N MET A 1 21.81 -50.83 0.20
CA MET A 1 21.70 -51.88 -0.85
C MET A 1 20.85 -51.22 -1.92
N ILE A 2 21.46 -50.63 -2.96
CA ILE A 2 21.98 -51.25 -4.20
C ILE A 2 20.83 -51.67 -5.13
N GLY A 3 20.82 -51.08 -6.30
CA GLY A 3 20.36 -51.52 -7.60
C GLY A 3 19.29 -50.56 -8.17
N GLY A 4 19.38 -49.89 -9.32
CA GLY A 4 20.32 -50.00 -10.43
C GLY A 4 19.58 -50.34 -11.72
N PHE A 5 19.75 -49.44 -12.76
CA PHE A 5 19.63 -49.69 -14.21
C PHE A 5 18.20 -49.73 -14.82
N LEU A 6 17.93 -49.22 -16.03
CA LEU A 6 18.68 -49.19 -17.31
C LEU A 6 18.09 -48.09 -18.24
N ALA A 7 19.00 -47.51 -19.04
CA ALA A 7 18.72 -46.63 -20.18
C ALA A 7 18.28 -47.39 -21.43
N ALA A 8 17.55 -46.70 -22.31
CA ALA A 8 17.43 -47.09 -23.72
C ALA A 8 17.62 -45.84 -24.60
N SER A 9 18.68 -45.86 -25.38
CA SER A 9 19.05 -44.86 -26.39
C SER A 9 18.32 -45.15 -27.71
N VAL A 10 17.82 -44.09 -28.37
CA VAL A 10 17.57 -44.12 -29.83
C VAL A 10 18.29 -42.91 -30.44
N ALA A 11 19.18 -43.21 -31.36
CA ALA A 11 19.95 -42.25 -32.14
C ALA A 11 19.12 -41.71 -33.32
N ALA A 12 19.20 -40.39 -33.57
CA ALA A 12 18.89 -39.81 -34.87
C ALA A 12 19.89 -38.71 -35.21
N CYS A 13 20.45 -38.77 -36.41
CA CYS A 13 21.43 -37.87 -37.00
C CYS A 13 20.92 -36.45 -37.16
N GLY A 14 21.79 -35.45 -36.90
CA GLY A 14 21.55 -34.05 -37.25
C GLY A 14 22.82 -33.22 -37.13
N THR A 15 23.15 -32.48 -38.08
CA THR A 15 24.14 -31.45 -38.43
C THR A 15 24.81 -30.69 -37.28
N PRO A 16 26.11 -30.27 -37.44
CA PRO A 16 26.89 -29.67 -36.36
C PRO A 16 26.55 -28.19 -36.12
N ALA A 17 26.31 -27.86 -34.86
CA ALA A 17 26.20 -26.51 -34.38
C ALA A 17 27.58 -25.90 -34.15
N ALA A 18 27.69 -24.60 -34.39
CA ALA A 18 28.88 -23.77 -34.17
C ALA A 18 29.34 -23.73 -32.69
N PRO A 19 30.62 -23.53 -32.40
CA PRO A 19 31.12 -23.58 -31.03
C PRO A 19 30.63 -22.42 -30.21
N ALA A 20 30.14 -22.73 -29.01
CA ALA A 20 29.81 -21.76 -28.00
C ALA A 20 31.03 -21.01 -27.50
N SER A 21 30.93 -19.68 -27.39
CA SER A 21 31.94 -18.81 -26.81
C SER A 21 32.10 -19.10 -25.32
N VAL A 22 33.38 -19.29 -24.93
CA VAL A 22 33.79 -19.49 -23.54
C VAL A 22 33.52 -18.19 -22.74
N PRO A 23 32.89 -18.21 -21.58
CA PRO A 23 32.74 -17.01 -20.76
C PRO A 23 34.06 -16.58 -20.15
N THR A 24 34.38 -15.30 -20.26
CA THR A 24 35.55 -14.64 -19.66
C THR A 24 35.49 -14.77 -18.13
N PRO A 25 36.60 -15.10 -17.46
CA PRO A 25 36.60 -15.19 -16.00
C PRO A 25 36.41 -13.82 -15.34
N ILE A 26 35.56 -13.80 -14.33
CA ILE A 26 35.30 -12.65 -13.45
C ILE A 26 36.57 -12.39 -12.64
N PRO A 27 37.07 -11.14 -12.52
CA PRO A 27 38.24 -10.84 -11.70
C PRO A 27 37.94 -11.09 -10.22
N GLU A 28 38.85 -11.83 -9.56
CA GLU A 28 38.82 -12.07 -8.13
C GLU A 28 38.95 -10.76 -7.33
N LEU A 29 38.11 -10.59 -6.34
CA LEU A 29 38.22 -9.51 -5.36
C LEU A 29 39.48 -9.71 -4.52
N PRO A 30 40.21 -8.64 -4.16
CA PRO A 30 41.41 -8.74 -3.35
C PRO A 30 41.13 -9.26 -1.95
N THR A 31 41.84 -10.29 -1.57
CA THR A 31 41.84 -10.90 -0.24
C THR A 31 42.31 -9.87 0.80
N VAL A 32 41.48 -9.53 1.75
CA VAL A 32 41.85 -8.70 2.89
C VAL A 32 42.62 -9.57 3.89
N THR A 33 43.91 -9.26 4.05
CA THR A 33 44.77 -9.87 5.07
C THR A 33 44.34 -9.40 6.46
N PRO A 34 44.19 -10.28 7.46
CA PRO A 34 43.87 -9.84 8.81
C PRO A 34 45.06 -9.13 9.45
N VAL A 35 44.85 -7.91 9.92
CA VAL A 35 45.78 -7.15 10.74
C VAL A 35 45.81 -7.74 12.15
N ALA A 36 46.99 -8.06 12.64
CA ALA A 36 47.22 -8.65 13.95
C ALA A 36 46.73 -7.74 15.08
N GLU A 37 46.04 -8.36 16.01
CA GLU A 37 45.60 -7.81 17.30
C GLU A 37 46.84 -7.41 18.14
N ALA A 38 47.00 -6.11 18.41
CA ALA A 38 47.94 -5.61 19.38
C ALA A 38 47.22 -5.42 20.72
N THR A 39 47.39 -6.33 21.60
CA THR A 39 47.01 -6.24 23.05
C THR A 39 47.84 -5.17 23.74
N ALA A 40 47.22 -4.09 24.20
CA ALA A 40 47.74 -3.26 25.29
C ALA A 40 46.57 -2.66 26.08
N GLN A 41 46.36 -3.24 27.26
CA GLN A 41 45.49 -2.61 28.29
C GLN A 41 46.30 -1.49 28.99
N PRO A 42 45.77 -0.30 29.19
CA PRO A 42 46.22 0.59 30.24
C PRO A 42 45.36 0.41 31.49
N SER A 43 46.05 0.33 32.63
CA SER A 43 45.50 0.27 33.98
C SER A 43 44.64 1.49 34.34
N PRO A 44 43.68 1.37 35.27
CA PRO A 44 42.77 2.45 35.62
C PRO A 44 43.49 3.47 36.53
N THR A 45 43.55 4.71 36.08
CA THR A 45 43.93 5.86 36.89
C THR A 45 42.71 6.31 37.71
N THR A 46 42.86 6.22 39.01
CA THR A 46 41.92 6.77 40.01
C THR A 46 41.77 8.30 39.82
N VAL A 47 40.56 8.73 39.53
CA VAL A 47 40.17 10.14 39.56
C VAL A 47 39.40 10.37 40.86
N ALA A 48 39.93 11.35 41.65
CA ALA A 48 39.38 11.76 42.91
C ALA A 48 37.98 12.38 42.80
N SER A 49 37.14 12.10 43.81
CA SER A 49 35.84 12.76 43.98
C SER A 49 35.94 14.26 44.18
N PRO A 50 35.09 15.07 43.53
CA PRO A 50 34.99 16.48 43.87
C PRO A 50 34.13 16.67 45.14
N THR A 51 34.66 17.51 46.01
CA THR A 51 34.14 17.98 47.28
C THR A 51 32.80 18.63 47.18
N ALA A 52 31.94 18.37 48.15
CA ALA A 52 30.64 19.00 48.34
C ALA A 52 30.71 20.52 48.44
N ILE A 53 29.91 21.23 47.66
CA ILE A 53 29.71 22.69 47.81
C ILE A 53 28.43 22.89 48.61
N ALA A 54 28.58 23.71 49.65
CA ALA A 54 27.59 24.06 50.67
C ALA A 54 26.39 24.80 50.09
N SER A 55 25.22 24.54 50.65
CA SER A 55 23.96 25.29 50.45
C SER A 55 24.09 26.70 51.01
N PRO A 56 23.59 27.75 50.35
CA PRO A 56 23.40 29.06 50.95
C PRO A 56 22.05 29.13 51.68
N THR A 57 22.14 29.69 52.86
CA THR A 57 21.16 29.96 53.89
C THR A 57 20.04 30.91 53.39
N ALA A 58 18.81 30.63 53.82
CA ALA A 58 17.64 31.46 53.61
C ALA A 58 17.79 32.88 54.24
N ILE A 59 17.42 33.89 53.50
CA ILE A 59 17.17 35.24 54.02
C ILE A 59 15.66 35.51 53.94
N VAL A 60 15.07 35.66 55.15
CA VAL A 60 13.72 36.14 55.37
C VAL A 60 13.74 37.67 55.27
N ALA A 61 12.91 38.24 54.42
CA ALA A 61 12.48 39.64 54.55
C ALA A 61 11.09 39.83 53.95
N THR A 62 10.12 40.06 54.80
CA THR A 62 8.84 40.69 54.47
C THR A 62 9.05 42.17 54.31
N PRO A 63 8.40 42.88 53.40
CA PRO A 63 7.35 43.77 53.81
C PRO A 63 6.10 43.78 52.93
N THR A 64 4.99 43.94 53.59
CA THR A 64 3.66 44.23 53.17
C THR A 64 3.61 45.46 52.27
N ALA A 65 3.11 45.40 51.09
CA ALA A 65 2.57 46.51 50.34
C ALA A 65 1.27 46.06 49.64
N ALA A 66 0.21 46.78 49.98
CA ALA A 66 -1.12 46.58 49.38
C ALA A 66 -1.06 46.90 47.88
N VAL A 67 -1.44 45.96 47.08
CA VAL A 67 -1.64 46.15 45.63
C VAL A 67 -3.13 46.21 45.35
N ALA A 68 -3.54 47.30 44.72
CA ALA A 68 -4.89 47.58 44.27
C ALA A 68 -5.39 46.50 43.30
N SER A 69 -6.67 46.14 43.39
CA SER A 69 -7.38 45.24 42.48
C SER A 69 -7.26 45.75 41.04
N PRO A 70 -6.88 44.92 40.11
CA PRO A 70 -6.95 45.28 38.69
C PRO A 70 -8.39 45.30 38.24
N THR A 71 -8.76 46.39 37.59
CA THR A 71 -10.00 46.62 36.87
C THR A 71 -10.26 45.47 35.89
N ALA A 72 -11.48 44.95 35.86
CA ALA A 72 -11.92 43.94 34.94
C ALA A 72 -11.65 44.38 33.49
N ILE A 73 -10.80 43.61 32.79
CA ILE A 73 -10.65 43.73 31.35
C ILE A 73 -11.83 42.97 30.77
N GLU A 74 -12.69 43.68 30.06
CA GLU A 74 -13.76 43.08 29.26
C GLU A 74 -13.12 42.09 28.28
N SER A 75 -13.53 40.81 28.35
CA SER A 75 -13.20 39.81 27.35
C SER A 75 -13.76 40.24 26.00
N PRO A 76 -12.96 40.20 24.92
CA PRO A 76 -13.51 40.41 23.58
C PRO A 76 -14.59 39.34 23.31
N THR A 77 -15.79 39.81 23.02
CA THR A 77 -16.88 38.99 22.55
C THR A 77 -16.42 38.36 21.24
N VAL A 78 -16.10 37.07 21.27
CA VAL A 78 -15.89 36.28 20.05
C VAL A 78 -17.25 36.25 19.35
N ALA A 79 -17.35 36.88 18.21
CA ALA A 79 -18.51 36.80 17.35
C ALA A 79 -18.70 35.30 16.97
N VAL A 80 -19.81 34.73 17.41
CA VAL A 80 -20.24 33.43 16.95
C VAL A 80 -20.42 33.53 15.41
N PRO A 81 -19.69 32.76 14.59
CA PRO A 81 -19.96 32.77 13.17
C PRO A 81 -21.40 32.35 12.94
N SER A 82 -22.08 33.07 12.07
CA SER A 82 -23.42 32.73 11.60
C SER A 82 -23.46 31.26 11.16
N PRO A 83 -24.56 30.54 11.38
CA PRO A 83 -24.69 29.17 10.89
C PRO A 83 -24.41 29.17 9.38
N LEU A 84 -23.53 28.25 8.97
CA LEU A 84 -23.30 27.92 7.58
C LEU A 84 -24.63 27.71 6.88
N PRO A 85 -24.80 28.12 5.62
CA PRO A 85 -25.98 27.76 4.87
C PRO A 85 -26.14 26.24 4.91
N GLU A 86 -27.36 25.77 5.16
CA GLU A 86 -27.77 24.38 5.11
C GLU A 86 -27.02 23.69 3.95
N ALA A 87 -26.37 22.57 4.28
CA ALA A 87 -25.70 21.75 3.28
C ALA A 87 -26.65 21.58 2.09
N MET A 88 -26.24 22.04 0.93
CA MET A 88 -26.87 21.68 -0.31
C MET A 88 -26.88 20.16 -0.35
N GLU A 89 -28.05 19.56 -0.13
CA GLU A 89 -28.29 18.15 -0.43
C GLU A 89 -27.82 17.95 -1.87
N ALA A 90 -26.74 17.16 -2.01
CA ALA A 90 -26.36 16.66 -3.32
C ALA A 90 -27.60 15.94 -3.91
N PRO A 91 -27.88 16.11 -5.20
CA PRO A 91 -29.04 15.46 -5.76
C PRO A 91 -28.88 13.95 -5.66
N LEU A 92 -29.71 13.33 -4.81
CA LEU A 92 -29.84 11.89 -4.58
C LEU A 92 -30.36 11.12 -5.81
N ASP A 93 -30.37 11.73 -6.98
CA ASP A 93 -30.93 11.12 -8.19
C ASP A 93 -29.96 10.22 -9.00
N LEU A 94 -28.71 10.02 -8.51
CA LEU A 94 -27.79 9.07 -9.16
C LEU A 94 -27.90 7.64 -8.60
N MET A 95 -28.72 7.39 -7.57
CA MET A 95 -28.80 6.08 -6.91
C MET A 95 -29.90 5.14 -7.45
N SER A 96 -30.63 5.51 -8.50
CA SER A 96 -31.77 4.69 -8.94
C SER A 96 -31.52 3.73 -10.10
N SER A 97 -30.25 3.41 -10.43
CA SER A 97 -29.96 2.40 -11.45
C SER A 97 -28.83 1.45 -11.07
N LEU A 98 -28.91 0.83 -9.89
CA LEU A 98 -28.22 -0.44 -9.71
C LEU A 98 -29.01 -1.49 -10.52
N PRO A 99 -28.40 -2.19 -11.48
CA PRO A 99 -29.05 -3.36 -12.04
C PRO A 99 -29.27 -4.35 -10.90
N ALA A 100 -30.48 -4.86 -10.78
CA ALA A 100 -30.85 -5.93 -9.86
C ALA A 100 -29.81 -7.07 -10.03
N ALA A 101 -29.40 -7.68 -8.90
CA ALA A 101 -28.54 -8.84 -8.91
C ALA A 101 -29.00 -9.84 -9.96
N GLU A 102 -28.15 -10.08 -10.99
CA GLU A 102 -28.49 -10.98 -12.07
C GLU A 102 -28.67 -12.41 -11.54
N ALA A 103 -29.66 -13.10 -12.08
CA ALA A 103 -30.00 -14.48 -11.77
C ALA A 103 -28.80 -15.43 -11.98
N PRO A 104 -28.73 -16.59 -11.27
CA PRO A 104 -27.59 -17.50 -11.28
C PRO A 104 -27.21 -17.93 -12.70
N GLY A 105 -25.93 -17.82 -12.97
CA GLY A 105 -25.28 -17.89 -14.27
C GLY A 105 -25.49 -19.18 -15.05
N SER A 106 -25.26 -19.06 -16.35
CA SER A 106 -25.24 -20.17 -17.32
C SER A 106 -24.21 -21.26 -16.93
N ALA A 107 -24.31 -22.45 -17.52
CA ALA A 107 -23.33 -23.54 -17.32
C ALA A 107 -21.86 -23.08 -17.55
N ALA A 108 -21.65 -22.07 -18.41
CA ALA A 108 -20.33 -21.47 -18.66
C ALA A 108 -19.81 -20.68 -17.44
N SER A 109 -20.68 -19.98 -16.68
CA SER A 109 -20.28 -19.27 -15.47
C SER A 109 -19.93 -20.23 -14.32
N SER A 110 -20.61 -21.38 -14.21
CA SER A 110 -20.27 -22.39 -13.20
C SER A 110 -18.91 -23.04 -13.51
N SER A 111 -18.61 -23.35 -14.78
CA SER A 111 -17.32 -23.94 -15.17
C SER A 111 -16.16 -22.96 -14.96
N LEU A 112 -16.35 -21.65 -15.17
CA LEU A 112 -15.33 -20.65 -14.90
C LEU A 112 -15.11 -20.50 -13.38
N ALA A 113 -16.17 -20.50 -12.56
CA ALA A 113 -16.06 -20.45 -11.11
C ALA A 113 -15.25 -21.63 -10.54
N GLU A 114 -15.50 -22.86 -11.06
CA GLU A 114 -14.74 -24.05 -10.70
C GLU A 114 -13.27 -23.93 -11.10
N GLU A 115 -12.99 -23.36 -12.26
CA GLU A 115 -11.61 -23.15 -12.73
C GLU A 115 -10.89 -22.07 -11.88
N LEU A 116 -11.56 -20.97 -11.52
CA LEU A 116 -11.01 -19.96 -10.64
C LEU A 116 -10.67 -20.53 -9.25
N GLN A 117 -11.55 -21.36 -8.69
CA GLN A 117 -11.28 -22.06 -7.42
C GLN A 117 -10.07 -22.99 -7.54
N ARG A 118 -10.01 -23.78 -8.62
CA ARG A 118 -8.88 -24.70 -8.87
C ARG A 118 -7.54 -23.94 -8.97
N ILE A 119 -7.52 -22.80 -9.66
CA ILE A 119 -6.32 -21.95 -9.77
C ILE A 119 -5.91 -21.43 -8.39
N LEU A 120 -6.87 -20.97 -7.59
CA LEU A 120 -6.63 -20.49 -6.25
C LEU A 120 -6.04 -21.58 -5.35
N ASP A 121 -6.67 -22.77 -5.33
CA ASP A 121 -6.22 -23.94 -4.57
C ASP A 121 -4.80 -24.36 -4.94
N GLN A 122 -4.53 -24.43 -6.24
CA GLN A 122 -3.22 -24.79 -6.73
C GLN A 122 -2.15 -23.75 -6.40
N THR A 123 -2.49 -22.45 -6.48
CA THR A 123 -1.56 -21.38 -6.13
C THR A 123 -1.21 -21.40 -4.64
N VAL A 124 -2.16 -21.66 -3.76
CA VAL A 124 -1.94 -21.82 -2.32
C VAL A 124 -1.03 -23.02 -2.04
N ALA A 125 -1.32 -24.16 -2.67
CA ALA A 125 -0.56 -25.39 -2.47
C ALA A 125 0.88 -25.26 -3.00
N ASP A 126 1.08 -24.77 -4.23
CA ASP A 126 2.38 -24.64 -4.88
C ASP A 126 3.26 -23.56 -4.24
N GLY A 127 2.63 -22.47 -3.77
CA GLY A 127 3.31 -21.31 -3.20
C GLY A 127 3.66 -21.45 -1.72
N PHE A 128 3.29 -22.56 -1.07
CA PHE A 128 3.39 -22.72 0.39
C PHE A 128 2.76 -21.54 1.14
N ILE A 129 1.65 -21.03 0.62
CA ILE A 129 0.89 -19.91 1.17
C ILE A 129 -0.09 -20.51 2.18
N PRO A 130 -0.16 -20.01 3.45
CA PRO A 130 -1.13 -20.53 4.42
C PRO A 130 -2.55 -20.44 3.91
N GLY A 131 -2.95 -19.29 3.31
CA GLY A 131 -4.24 -19.11 2.69
C GLY A 131 -4.30 -17.88 1.81
N ALA A 132 -5.33 -17.83 0.97
CA ALA A 132 -5.60 -16.72 0.06
C ALA A 132 -7.11 -16.53 -0.15
N VAL A 133 -7.50 -15.28 -0.44
CA VAL A 133 -8.83 -14.86 -0.87
C VAL A 133 -8.74 -14.22 -2.26
N LEU A 134 -9.78 -14.39 -3.08
CA LEU A 134 -9.85 -13.83 -4.42
C LEU A 134 -11.30 -13.44 -4.73
N ALA A 135 -11.51 -12.22 -5.21
CA ALA A 135 -12.76 -11.75 -5.78
C ALA A 135 -12.56 -11.39 -7.26
N VAL A 136 -13.51 -11.74 -8.10
CA VAL A 136 -13.50 -11.53 -9.55
C VAL A 136 -14.85 -10.99 -9.98
N HIS A 137 -14.84 -9.88 -10.71
CA HIS A 137 -16.02 -9.36 -11.41
C HIS A 137 -15.75 -9.24 -12.90
N ILE A 138 -16.60 -9.86 -13.70
CA ILE A 138 -16.64 -9.74 -15.16
C ILE A 138 -18.01 -9.18 -15.52
N PRO A 139 -18.10 -7.94 -16.04
CA PRO A 139 -19.37 -7.27 -16.32
C PRO A 139 -20.31 -8.12 -17.19
N GLY A 140 -21.57 -8.27 -16.71
CA GLY A 140 -22.59 -9.05 -17.40
C GLY A 140 -22.34 -10.57 -17.47
N GLN A 141 -21.33 -11.10 -16.76
CA GLN A 141 -20.99 -12.51 -16.81
C GLN A 141 -20.90 -13.19 -15.45
N ILE A 142 -20.08 -12.68 -14.52
CA ILE A 142 -19.87 -13.31 -13.22
C ILE A 142 -19.42 -12.31 -12.16
N GLN A 143 -19.98 -12.46 -10.98
CA GLN A 143 -19.46 -11.97 -9.69
C GLN A 143 -19.11 -13.21 -8.86
N TRP A 144 -17.84 -13.39 -8.51
CA TRP A 144 -17.39 -14.58 -7.80
C TRP A 144 -16.35 -14.22 -6.74
N THR A 145 -16.46 -14.86 -5.59
CA THR A 145 -15.48 -14.74 -4.50
C THR A 145 -15.17 -16.14 -3.99
N GLY A 146 -13.89 -16.43 -3.79
CA GLY A 146 -13.42 -17.71 -3.27
C GLY A 146 -12.26 -17.54 -2.30
N ALA A 147 -12.02 -18.62 -1.55
CA ALA A 147 -10.92 -18.72 -0.59
C ALA A 147 -10.26 -20.10 -0.69
N SER A 148 -9.00 -20.18 -0.27
CA SER A 148 -8.25 -21.43 -0.21
C SER A 148 -7.28 -21.42 0.97
N GLY A 149 -7.06 -22.58 1.57
CA GLY A 149 -6.15 -22.76 2.69
C GLY A 149 -6.71 -22.28 4.03
N TYR A 150 -5.88 -21.63 4.83
CA TYR A 150 -6.17 -21.29 6.22
C TYR A 150 -5.81 -19.84 6.54
N ALA A 151 -6.60 -19.24 7.43
CA ALA A 151 -6.34 -17.90 7.97
C ALA A 151 -5.10 -17.90 8.91
N ASP A 152 -4.71 -19.06 9.41
CA ASP A 152 -3.54 -19.25 10.26
C ASP A 152 -2.67 -20.44 9.81
N ARG A 153 -1.39 -20.46 10.20
CA ARG A 153 -0.46 -21.54 9.87
C ARG A 153 -0.70 -22.81 10.70
N GLU A 154 -1.29 -22.67 11.85
CA GLU A 154 -1.70 -23.76 12.73
C GLU A 154 -2.85 -24.57 12.15
N ARG A 155 -3.47 -24.05 11.06
CA ARG A 155 -4.61 -24.65 10.36
C ARG A 155 -5.83 -24.85 11.26
N THR A 156 -6.03 -23.89 12.18
CA THR A 156 -7.16 -23.91 13.12
C THR A 156 -8.36 -23.18 12.59
N GLN A 157 -8.14 -22.19 11.69
CA GLN A 157 -9.18 -21.39 11.06
C GLN A 157 -9.09 -21.52 9.53
N PRO A 158 -10.08 -22.10 8.84
CA PRO A 158 -10.15 -22.08 7.39
C PRO A 158 -10.14 -20.63 6.87
N MET A 159 -9.54 -20.40 5.71
CA MET A 159 -9.70 -19.15 4.99
C MET A 159 -11.08 -19.17 4.34
N GLU A 160 -11.90 -18.18 4.64
CA GLU A 160 -13.24 -18.00 4.09
C GLU A 160 -13.27 -16.82 3.10
N PRO A 161 -14.20 -16.77 2.14
CA PRO A 161 -14.35 -15.63 1.23
C PRO A 161 -14.49 -14.27 1.93
N THR A 162 -15.07 -14.29 3.14
CA THR A 162 -15.28 -13.12 4.01
C THR A 162 -14.12 -12.85 4.97
N THR A 163 -13.05 -13.65 4.93
CA THR A 163 -11.88 -13.43 5.78
C THR A 163 -11.20 -12.12 5.42
N GLU A 164 -11.03 -11.27 6.41
CA GLU A 164 -10.38 -9.97 6.27
C GLU A 164 -8.86 -10.11 6.25
N VAL A 165 -8.24 -9.34 5.37
CA VAL A 165 -6.78 -9.30 5.18
C VAL A 165 -6.30 -7.86 5.19
N ARG A 166 -5.03 -7.65 5.53
CA ARG A 166 -4.39 -6.35 5.33
C ARG A 166 -4.15 -6.14 3.83
N ILE A 167 -4.78 -5.11 3.26
CA ILE A 167 -4.66 -4.83 1.83
C ILE A 167 -3.41 -4.01 1.48
N ALA A 168 -2.66 -3.62 2.51
CA ALA A 168 -1.38 -2.95 2.37
C ALA A 168 -1.46 -1.73 1.44
N SER A 169 -0.51 -1.56 0.51
CA SER A 169 -0.42 -0.35 -0.33
C SER A 169 -1.60 -0.10 -1.27
N ILE A 170 -2.57 -1.01 -1.39
CA ILE A 170 -3.86 -0.69 -2.03
C ILE A 170 -4.55 0.47 -1.27
N SER A 171 -4.29 0.65 0.04
CA SER A 171 -4.73 1.80 0.84
C SER A 171 -4.39 3.15 0.20
N LYS A 172 -3.29 3.23 -0.55
CA LYS A 172 -2.90 4.46 -1.26
C LYS A 172 -3.92 4.87 -2.31
N VAL A 173 -4.56 3.91 -2.98
CA VAL A 173 -5.61 4.21 -3.96
C VAL A 173 -6.80 4.89 -3.28
N PHE A 174 -7.20 4.41 -2.11
CA PHE A 174 -8.26 5.03 -1.30
C PHE A 174 -7.86 6.45 -0.86
N THR A 175 -6.65 6.63 -0.35
CA THR A 175 -6.13 7.97 0.00
C THR A 175 -6.13 8.91 -1.19
N ALA A 176 -5.68 8.45 -2.36
CA ALA A 176 -5.66 9.24 -3.59
C ALA A 176 -7.07 9.66 -4.03
N VAL A 177 -8.06 8.77 -3.93
CA VAL A 177 -9.46 9.09 -4.24
C VAL A 177 -9.97 10.21 -3.33
N VAL A 178 -9.73 10.14 -2.02
CA VAL A 178 -10.14 11.22 -1.08
C VAL A 178 -9.48 12.54 -1.46
N VAL A 179 -8.18 12.54 -1.75
CA VAL A 179 -7.44 13.74 -2.17
C VAL A 179 -8.04 14.32 -3.46
N LEU A 180 -8.30 13.47 -4.47
CA LEU A 180 -8.84 13.90 -5.75
C LEU A 180 -10.29 14.39 -5.65
N GLN A 181 -11.11 13.82 -4.76
CA GLN A 181 -12.44 14.37 -4.46
C GLN A 181 -12.35 15.76 -3.83
N LEU A 182 -11.38 16.01 -2.93
CA LEU A 182 -11.16 17.34 -2.37
C LEU A 182 -10.67 18.34 -3.45
N VAL A 183 -9.95 17.87 -4.45
CA VAL A 183 -9.61 18.70 -5.65
C VAL A 183 -10.86 19.03 -6.45
N GLU A 184 -11.76 18.08 -6.68
CA GLU A 184 -13.03 18.30 -7.36
C GLU A 184 -13.96 19.30 -6.62
N GLU A 185 -13.87 19.31 -5.30
CA GLU A 185 -14.59 20.25 -4.42
C GLU A 185 -13.95 21.65 -4.39
N GLY A 186 -12.77 21.83 -5.01
CA GLY A 186 -12.01 23.08 -4.96
C GLY A 186 -11.43 23.41 -3.58
N ARG A 187 -11.35 22.42 -2.69
CA ARG A 187 -10.78 22.53 -1.34
C ARG A 187 -9.28 22.26 -1.34
N LEU A 188 -8.78 21.61 -2.37
CA LEU A 188 -7.38 21.28 -2.56
C LEU A 188 -6.99 21.57 -4.02
N ASP A 189 -5.73 21.99 -4.23
CA ASP A 189 -5.16 22.13 -5.57
C ASP A 189 -3.91 21.25 -5.67
N LEU A 190 -3.81 20.49 -6.78
CA LEU A 190 -2.71 19.57 -7.03
C LEU A 190 -1.34 20.24 -7.08
N ASP A 191 -1.29 21.52 -7.41
CA ASP A 191 -0.05 22.27 -7.54
C ASP A 191 0.30 23.12 -6.30
N THR A 192 -0.51 22.99 -5.23
CA THR A 192 -0.22 23.62 -3.94
C THR A 192 1.00 22.94 -3.28
N PRO A 193 2.02 23.72 -2.85
CA PRO A 193 3.21 23.16 -2.20
C PRO A 193 2.91 22.70 -0.76
N VAL A 194 3.59 21.64 -0.32
CA VAL A 194 3.43 21.06 1.03
C VAL A 194 3.70 22.07 2.14
N SER A 195 4.60 23.05 1.90
CA SER A 195 4.90 24.11 2.85
C SER A 195 3.71 25.01 3.22
N ALA A 196 2.62 24.96 2.42
CA ALA A 196 1.38 25.67 2.76
C ALA A 196 0.72 25.14 4.05
N TRP A 197 0.88 23.86 4.33
CA TRP A 197 0.35 23.22 5.55
C TRP A 197 1.45 22.93 6.58
N PHE A 198 2.65 22.56 6.11
CA PHE A 198 3.77 22.14 6.95
C PHE A 198 5.03 22.94 6.62
N PRO A 199 5.09 24.24 7.01
CA PRO A 199 6.25 25.10 6.76
C PRO A 199 7.50 24.52 7.44
N ALA A 200 8.61 24.49 6.73
CA ALA A 200 9.91 24.02 7.21
C ALA A 200 9.98 22.55 7.69
N LEU A 201 8.96 21.73 7.41
CA LEU A 201 8.98 20.30 7.79
C LEU A 201 9.93 19.49 6.91
N LEU A 202 9.99 19.81 5.62
CA LEU A 202 10.68 18.99 4.60
C LEU A 202 11.74 19.80 3.84
N PRO A 203 12.84 19.17 3.41
CA PRO A 203 13.66 19.74 2.36
C PRO A 203 12.80 19.91 1.09
N HIS A 204 12.94 21.05 0.42
CA HIS A 204 12.15 21.41 -0.78
C HIS A 204 10.62 21.40 -0.60
N GLY A 205 10.12 21.59 0.65
CA GLY A 205 8.67 21.59 0.90
C GLY A 205 7.92 22.70 0.18
N ASP A 206 8.61 23.76 -0.23
CA ASP A 206 8.12 24.87 -1.06
C ASP A 206 8.01 24.53 -2.56
N VAL A 207 8.60 23.40 -2.99
CA VAL A 207 8.56 22.90 -4.38
C VAL A 207 7.74 21.62 -4.50
N ILE A 208 7.78 20.77 -3.46
CA ILE A 208 7.01 19.52 -3.43
C ILE A 208 5.52 19.87 -3.39
N THR A 209 4.77 19.47 -4.42
CA THR A 209 3.32 19.69 -4.53
C THR A 209 2.52 18.44 -4.20
N VAL A 210 1.20 18.58 -4.03
CA VAL A 210 0.26 17.45 -3.86
C VAL A 210 0.37 16.46 -5.02
N ARG A 211 0.53 16.96 -6.25
CA ARG A 211 0.76 16.15 -7.46
C ARG A 211 2.02 15.29 -7.33
N HIS A 212 3.12 15.88 -6.90
CA HIS A 212 4.38 15.14 -6.68
C HIS A 212 4.25 14.06 -5.61
N LEU A 213 3.45 14.31 -4.56
CA LEU A 213 3.16 13.30 -3.53
C LEU A 213 2.36 12.13 -4.12
N LEU A 214 1.31 12.43 -4.91
CA LEU A 214 0.44 11.42 -5.48
C LEU A 214 1.16 10.49 -6.46
N ASN A 215 2.09 11.02 -7.29
CA ASN A 215 2.75 10.27 -8.35
C ASN A 215 4.20 9.83 -8.04
N HIS A 216 4.67 10.05 -6.80
CA HIS A 216 6.02 9.65 -6.35
C HIS A 216 7.19 10.36 -7.06
N THR A 217 7.00 11.61 -7.47
CA THR A 217 8.07 12.44 -8.07
C THR A 217 8.66 13.47 -7.10
N THR A 218 8.55 13.23 -5.80
CA THR A 218 9.05 14.13 -4.74
C THR A 218 10.55 14.01 -4.47
N GLY A 219 11.14 12.84 -4.70
CA GLY A 219 12.48 12.51 -4.23
C GLY A 219 12.59 12.33 -2.70
N LEU A 220 11.49 12.30 -1.96
CA LEU A 220 11.49 12.04 -0.53
C LEU A 220 11.88 10.60 -0.22
N TYR A 221 12.79 10.45 0.73
CA TYR A 221 13.19 9.14 1.24
C TYR A 221 11.97 8.38 1.82
N ASP A 222 11.86 7.08 1.58
CA ASP A 222 10.81 6.26 2.18
C ASP A 222 11.17 5.93 3.65
N TYR A 223 10.38 6.42 4.61
CA TYR A 223 10.61 6.14 6.03
C TYR A 223 10.63 4.64 6.36
N LEU A 224 9.91 3.81 5.59
CA LEU A 224 9.89 2.35 5.78
C LEU A 224 11.26 1.70 5.49
N GLU A 225 12.13 2.36 4.73
CA GLU A 225 13.51 1.91 4.46
C GLU A 225 14.51 2.41 5.51
N ASP A 226 14.09 3.30 6.41
CA ASP A 226 14.96 3.83 7.46
C ASP A 226 15.27 2.75 8.51
N ARG A 227 16.57 2.45 8.69
CA ARG A 227 17.03 1.41 9.61
C ARG A 227 16.71 1.72 11.07
N SER A 228 16.70 3.01 11.44
CA SER A 228 16.38 3.45 12.80
C SER A 228 14.90 3.24 13.07
N PHE A 229 14.06 3.63 12.13
CA PHE A 229 12.62 3.36 12.16
C PHE A 229 12.34 1.85 12.27
N GLN A 230 12.92 1.04 11.37
CA GLN A 230 12.72 -0.41 11.37
C GLN A 230 13.12 -1.04 12.71
N ALA A 231 14.27 -0.62 13.28
CA ALA A 231 14.74 -1.13 14.56
C ALA A 231 13.81 -0.74 15.71
N GLU A 232 13.22 0.44 15.68
CA GLU A 232 12.29 0.90 16.71
C GLU A 232 10.92 0.22 16.56
N ALA A 233 10.38 0.13 15.36
CA ALA A 233 9.13 -0.57 15.07
C ALA A 233 9.23 -2.07 15.44
N PHE A 234 10.39 -2.68 15.21
CA PHE A 234 10.62 -4.08 15.58
C PHE A 234 10.74 -4.28 17.09
N ARG A 235 11.31 -3.29 17.81
CA ARG A 235 11.46 -3.36 19.29
C ARG A 235 10.13 -3.15 20.01
N ALA A 236 9.22 -2.36 19.45
CA ALA A 236 7.92 -2.03 20.01
C ALA A 236 6.82 -2.20 18.96
N PRO A 237 6.47 -3.44 18.59
CA PRO A 237 5.56 -3.71 17.49
C PRO A 237 4.13 -3.21 17.73
N ASP A 238 3.73 -3.04 18.96
CA ASP A 238 2.42 -2.52 19.39
C ASP A 238 2.39 -1.00 19.62
N ARG A 239 3.54 -0.30 19.42
CA ARG A 239 3.62 1.15 19.55
C ARG A 239 2.64 1.85 18.59
N LEU A 240 1.92 2.84 19.12
CA LEU A 240 1.16 3.79 18.29
C LEU A 240 2.10 4.91 17.81
N TRP A 241 2.07 5.15 16.52
CA TRP A 241 2.88 6.16 15.85
C TRP A 241 2.00 7.32 15.39
N ALA A 242 2.43 8.54 15.70
CA ALA A 242 1.81 9.72 15.09
C ALA A 242 2.34 9.91 13.65
N PRO A 243 1.51 10.33 12.69
CA PRO A 243 1.95 10.50 11.30
C PRO A 243 3.17 11.41 11.14
N ILE A 244 3.26 12.49 11.94
CA ILE A 244 4.39 13.42 11.92
C ILE A 244 5.72 12.76 12.32
N GLU A 245 5.70 11.76 13.20
CA GLU A 245 6.91 11.01 13.58
C GLU A 245 7.46 10.24 12.38
N LEU A 246 6.58 9.64 11.56
CA LEU A 246 6.96 8.90 10.36
C LEU A 246 7.64 9.80 9.34
N VAL A 247 7.06 10.98 9.09
CA VAL A 247 7.64 11.98 8.19
C VAL A 247 9.00 12.45 8.68
N THR A 248 9.20 12.55 9.99
CA THR A 248 10.47 13.03 10.58
C THR A 248 11.65 12.13 10.22
N TYR A 249 11.46 10.80 10.11
CA TYR A 249 12.51 9.89 9.65
C TYR A 249 12.96 10.20 8.23
N ALA A 250 12.02 10.48 7.33
CA ALA A 250 12.32 10.85 5.95
C ALA A 250 12.92 12.26 5.84
N ALA A 251 12.40 13.23 6.60
CA ALA A 251 12.85 14.61 6.60
C ALA A 251 14.32 14.78 7.03
N GLN A 252 14.86 13.85 7.82
CA GLN A 252 16.27 13.82 8.23
C GLN A 252 17.21 13.24 7.17
N ARG A 253 16.68 12.72 6.06
CA ARG A 253 17.45 12.14 4.97
C ARG A 253 17.57 13.13 3.81
N PRO A 254 18.66 13.09 3.05
CA PRO A 254 18.75 13.89 1.83
C PRO A 254 17.71 13.42 0.81
N SER A 255 17.19 14.36 0.02
CA SER A 255 16.33 14.01 -1.12
C SER A 255 17.11 13.16 -2.14
N LEU A 256 16.46 12.15 -2.69
CA LEU A 256 17.05 11.24 -3.69
C LEU A 256 17.28 11.97 -5.02
N PHE A 257 16.38 12.92 -5.34
CA PHE A 257 16.45 13.80 -6.50
C PHE A 257 15.65 15.07 -6.21
N TYR A 258 15.78 16.07 -7.09
CA TYR A 258 15.02 17.32 -6.99
C TYR A 258 13.54 17.07 -7.37
N PRO A 259 12.55 17.56 -6.61
CA PRO A 259 11.13 17.34 -6.89
C PRO A 259 10.76 17.72 -8.32
N GLY A 260 10.04 16.84 -9.02
CA GLY A 260 9.63 17.02 -10.40
C GLY A 260 10.76 16.97 -11.42
N ALA A 261 11.96 16.51 -11.07
CA ALA A 261 13.06 16.34 -12.02
C ALA A 261 12.66 15.38 -13.16
N PRO A 262 12.95 15.71 -14.42
CA PRO A 262 12.55 14.89 -15.56
C PRO A 262 13.07 13.44 -15.44
N ASN A 263 12.18 12.47 -15.68
CA ASN A 263 12.47 11.03 -15.60
C ASN A 263 13.00 10.54 -14.23
N ALA A 264 12.80 11.33 -13.17
CA ALA A 264 13.14 10.95 -11.81
C ALA A 264 11.88 10.49 -11.09
N TRP A 265 11.89 9.25 -10.64
CA TRP A 265 10.79 8.62 -9.95
C TRP A 265 11.32 7.62 -8.92
N ASP A 266 10.76 7.67 -7.71
CA ASP A 266 11.04 6.68 -6.69
C ASP A 266 9.86 6.57 -5.73
N TYR A 267 9.41 5.34 -5.50
CA TYR A 267 8.26 5.07 -4.66
C TYR A 267 8.59 5.40 -3.20
N SER A 268 7.76 6.23 -2.56
CA SER A 268 7.94 6.59 -1.17
C SER A 268 6.61 6.61 -0.41
N SER A 269 6.52 5.80 0.63
CA SER A 269 5.36 5.80 1.52
C SER A 269 5.23 7.10 2.32
N THR A 270 6.32 7.82 2.53
CA THR A 270 6.31 9.15 3.15
C THR A 270 5.36 10.11 2.44
N ASN A 271 5.26 10.02 1.12
CA ASN A 271 4.36 10.85 0.32
C ASN A 271 2.90 10.70 0.76
N TYR A 272 2.48 9.47 1.01
CA TYR A 272 1.08 9.18 1.37
C TYR A 272 0.78 9.47 2.84
N VAL A 273 1.78 9.37 3.73
CA VAL A 273 1.63 9.91 5.10
C VAL A 273 1.33 11.41 5.03
N LEU A 274 2.08 12.16 4.22
CA LEU A 274 1.85 13.60 4.01
C LEU A 274 0.48 13.90 3.41
N LEU A 275 0.04 13.11 2.41
CA LEU A 275 -1.30 13.26 1.82
C LEU A 275 -2.39 13.06 2.87
N GLY A 276 -2.30 12.02 3.72
CA GLY A 276 -3.23 11.81 4.82
C GLY A 276 -3.26 12.99 5.79
N MET A 277 -2.08 13.49 6.19
CA MET A 277 -1.99 14.68 7.05
C MET A 277 -2.57 15.93 6.38
N ILE A 278 -2.39 16.11 5.07
CA ILE A 278 -2.99 17.23 4.31
C ILE A 278 -4.51 17.10 4.29
N VAL A 279 -5.06 15.91 4.07
CA VAL A 279 -6.51 15.67 4.13
C VAL A 279 -7.06 16.11 5.49
N GLU A 280 -6.42 15.71 6.60
CA GLU A 280 -6.85 16.08 7.95
C GLU A 280 -6.77 17.60 8.19
N GLN A 281 -5.72 18.27 7.69
CA GLN A 281 -5.60 19.73 7.78
C GLN A 281 -6.68 20.47 6.97
N VAL A 282 -7.01 19.98 5.78
CA VAL A 282 -7.98 20.63 4.88
C VAL A 282 -9.40 20.41 5.33
N THR A 283 -9.71 19.23 5.89
CA THR A 283 -11.08 18.85 6.25
C THR A 283 -11.41 19.17 7.70
N GLY A 284 -10.43 19.11 8.60
CA GLY A 284 -10.62 19.18 10.05
C GLY A 284 -11.11 17.85 10.65
N ASN A 285 -11.24 16.80 9.84
CA ASN A 285 -11.64 15.45 10.25
C ASN A 285 -10.43 14.50 10.15
N THR A 286 -10.53 13.32 10.79
CA THR A 286 -9.53 12.26 10.59
C THR A 286 -9.64 11.69 9.17
N LEU A 287 -8.53 11.17 8.64
CA LEU A 287 -8.54 10.48 7.35
C LEU A 287 -9.48 9.26 7.36
N ALA A 288 -9.55 8.55 8.48
CA ALA A 288 -10.50 7.45 8.68
C ALA A 288 -11.95 7.90 8.44
N HIS A 289 -12.34 9.05 9.05
CA HIS A 289 -13.67 9.63 8.84
C HIS A 289 -13.93 9.98 7.37
N GLU A 290 -12.96 10.65 6.71
CA GLU A 290 -13.12 11.05 5.30
C GLU A 290 -13.23 9.82 4.38
N MET A 291 -12.45 8.75 4.61
CA MET A 291 -12.60 7.50 3.85
C MET A 291 -13.95 6.84 4.10
N ARG A 292 -14.41 6.83 5.37
CA ARG A 292 -15.70 6.23 5.74
C ARG A 292 -16.86 6.91 5.02
N VAL A 293 -16.96 8.23 5.10
CA VAL A 293 -18.10 8.97 4.53
C VAL A 293 -18.03 9.13 3.01
N ARG A 294 -16.84 9.13 2.42
CA ARG A 294 -16.66 9.36 1.00
C ARG A 294 -16.59 8.09 0.16
N ILE A 295 -16.15 6.98 0.77
CA ILE A 295 -15.89 5.74 0.04
C ILE A 295 -16.62 4.56 0.68
N PHE A 296 -16.36 4.25 1.97
CA PHE A 296 -16.85 3.00 2.54
C PHE A 296 -18.38 2.97 2.63
N GLN A 297 -19.00 4.01 3.18
CA GLN A 297 -20.46 4.06 3.29
C GLN A 297 -21.17 4.14 1.93
N PRO A 298 -20.79 5.03 0.98
CA PRO A 298 -21.46 5.09 -0.31
C PRO A 298 -21.34 3.83 -1.16
N LEU A 299 -20.30 3.04 -0.95
CA LEU A 299 -20.08 1.78 -1.66
C LEU A 299 -20.48 0.55 -0.86
N GLU A 300 -21.02 0.73 0.36
CA GLU A 300 -21.40 -0.36 1.26
C GLU A 300 -20.25 -1.35 1.51
N LEU A 301 -19.03 -0.80 1.76
CA LEU A 301 -17.83 -1.59 2.11
C LEU A 301 -17.88 -1.87 3.63
N GLU A 302 -18.73 -2.79 4.02
CA GLU A 302 -19.03 -3.05 5.43
C GLU A 302 -17.88 -3.73 6.18
N ASN A 303 -17.00 -4.43 5.43
CA ASN A 303 -15.86 -5.15 5.98
C ASN A 303 -14.52 -4.44 5.66
N THR A 304 -14.55 -3.12 5.51
CA THR A 304 -13.36 -2.29 5.27
C THR A 304 -13.15 -1.32 6.43
N TYR A 305 -11.95 -1.35 7.02
CA TYR A 305 -11.62 -0.63 8.25
C TYR A 305 -10.30 0.14 8.12
N PHE A 306 -10.18 1.21 8.90
CA PHE A 306 -8.99 2.05 9.03
C PHE A 306 -8.38 1.94 10.45
N PRO A 307 -7.67 0.86 10.79
CA PRO A 307 -7.00 0.74 12.10
C PRO A 307 -5.84 1.75 12.25
N PRO A 308 -5.55 2.21 13.48
CA PRO A 308 -6.22 1.85 14.73
C PRO A 308 -7.47 2.67 15.05
N ASP A 309 -7.86 3.63 14.20
CA ASP A 309 -8.99 4.53 14.46
C ASP A 309 -10.33 3.78 14.45
N GLU A 310 -10.40 2.70 13.71
CA GLU A 310 -11.54 1.79 13.64
C GLU A 310 -11.15 0.39 14.11
N ILE A 311 -12.07 -0.25 14.83
CA ILE A 311 -11.90 -1.64 15.28
C ILE A 311 -12.32 -2.56 14.14
N VAL A 312 -11.49 -3.53 13.83
CA VAL A 312 -11.81 -4.58 12.86
C VAL A 312 -12.67 -5.62 13.56
N GLU A 313 -13.90 -5.82 13.06
CA GLU A 313 -14.91 -6.64 13.72
C GLU A 313 -14.99 -8.08 13.20
N GLY A 314 -14.54 -8.32 11.98
CA GLY A 314 -14.63 -9.61 11.30
C GLY A 314 -13.52 -10.61 11.65
N ALA A 315 -13.55 -11.75 10.98
CA ALA A 315 -12.52 -12.77 11.10
C ALA A 315 -11.28 -12.39 10.28
N GLN A 316 -10.19 -12.07 10.97
CA GLN A 316 -8.95 -11.66 10.34
C GLN A 316 -8.00 -12.84 10.14
N ALA A 317 -7.35 -12.87 8.97
CA ALA A 317 -6.20 -13.74 8.76
C ALA A 317 -4.98 -13.24 9.54
N ARG A 318 -4.10 -14.16 9.93
CA ARG A 318 -2.77 -13.86 10.48
C ARG A 318 -1.77 -13.69 9.34
N GLY A 319 -0.88 -12.71 9.45
CA GLY A 319 0.11 -12.39 8.42
C GLY A 319 1.47 -12.99 8.70
N TYR A 320 2.12 -13.56 7.68
CA TYR A 320 3.41 -14.22 7.83
C TYR A 320 4.45 -13.74 6.83
N ARG A 321 5.69 -13.58 7.29
CA ARG A 321 6.84 -13.40 6.39
C ARG A 321 7.78 -14.58 6.59
N GLN A 322 7.81 -15.49 5.60
CA GLN A 322 8.37 -16.82 5.79
C GLN A 322 7.69 -17.50 6.99
N ASP A 323 8.45 -17.84 8.05
CA ASP A 323 7.93 -18.48 9.26
C ASP A 323 7.60 -17.51 10.41
N HIS A 324 7.82 -16.20 10.20
CA HIS A 324 7.60 -15.21 11.24
C HIS A 324 6.20 -14.63 11.16
N ASP A 325 5.44 -14.74 12.24
CA ASP A 325 4.16 -14.09 12.41
C ASP A 325 4.35 -12.58 12.61
N GLN A 326 3.66 -11.80 11.79
CA GLN A 326 3.69 -10.33 11.79
C GLN A 326 2.31 -9.73 12.14
N THR A 327 1.38 -10.54 12.62
CA THR A 327 0.00 -10.12 12.88
C THR A 327 -0.08 -8.98 13.90
N ASN A 328 0.74 -9.02 14.94
CA ASN A 328 0.69 -8.08 16.06
C ASN A 328 1.44 -6.75 15.81
N ILE A 329 1.87 -6.49 14.57
CA ILE A 329 2.48 -5.20 14.24
C ILE A 329 1.38 -4.13 14.16
N SER A 330 1.56 -3.04 14.92
CA SER A 330 0.65 -1.89 14.89
C SER A 330 0.50 -1.32 13.49
N LEU A 331 -0.74 -1.14 13.04
CA LEU A 331 -1.03 -0.54 11.73
C LEU A 331 -0.92 0.99 11.73
N SER A 332 -0.75 1.62 12.91
CA SER A 332 -0.59 3.07 13.02
C SER A 332 0.62 3.61 12.25
N PHE A 333 1.71 2.85 12.16
CA PHE A 333 2.87 3.30 11.39
C PHE A 333 2.67 3.18 9.86
N ALA A 334 1.62 2.54 9.43
CA ALA A 334 1.26 2.50 8.02
C ALA A 334 0.30 3.64 7.61
N PHE A 335 -0.47 4.19 8.57
CA PHE A 335 -1.41 5.30 8.41
C PHE A 335 -2.06 5.32 7.01
N ALA A 336 -1.97 6.42 6.28
CA ALA A 336 -2.57 6.60 4.94
C ALA A 336 -1.95 5.74 3.82
N THR A 337 -0.93 4.93 4.14
CA THR A 337 -0.13 4.24 3.11
C THR A 337 -0.46 2.76 2.94
N ALA A 338 -0.83 2.06 4.03
CA ALA A 338 -0.92 0.61 4.01
C ALA A 338 -1.72 0.01 5.20
N ASN A 339 -2.52 0.80 5.91
CA ASN A 339 -3.16 0.38 7.14
C ASN A 339 -4.52 -0.31 6.96
N LEU A 340 -5.17 -0.18 5.79
CA LEU A 340 -6.52 -0.72 5.63
C LEU A 340 -6.54 -2.25 5.75
N VAL A 341 -7.59 -2.71 6.42
CA VAL A 341 -8.01 -4.11 6.51
C VAL A 341 -9.33 -4.25 5.77
N SER A 342 -9.47 -5.26 4.92
CA SER A 342 -10.65 -5.41 4.08
C SER A 342 -10.84 -6.85 3.61
N THR A 343 -11.99 -7.17 3.04
CA THR A 343 -12.23 -8.39 2.27
C THR A 343 -11.84 -8.21 0.81
N ALA A 344 -11.61 -9.32 0.10
CA ALA A 344 -11.35 -9.26 -1.34
C ALA A 344 -12.55 -8.68 -2.12
N GLU A 345 -13.78 -8.98 -1.69
CA GLU A 345 -15.00 -8.48 -2.31
C GLU A 345 -15.14 -6.96 -2.19
N ASP A 346 -14.92 -6.38 -0.99
CA ASP A 346 -14.99 -4.93 -0.79
C ASP A 346 -13.92 -4.20 -1.62
N VAL A 347 -12.69 -4.74 -1.69
CA VAL A 347 -11.62 -4.17 -2.52
C VAL A 347 -11.99 -4.24 -4.01
N GLN A 348 -12.59 -5.33 -4.46
CA GLN A 348 -13.03 -5.49 -5.85
C GLN A 348 -14.17 -4.50 -6.16
N ARG A 349 -15.17 -4.35 -5.25
CA ARG A 349 -16.27 -3.39 -5.37
C ARG A 349 -15.77 -1.94 -5.43
N PHE A 350 -14.77 -1.61 -4.61
CA PHE A 350 -14.08 -0.32 -4.70
C PHE A 350 -13.41 -0.12 -6.06
N GLY A 351 -12.72 -1.13 -6.58
CA GLY A 351 -12.10 -1.08 -7.90
C GLY A 351 -13.12 -0.81 -9.00
N ASP A 352 -14.23 -1.54 -9.02
CA ASP A 352 -15.31 -1.32 -9.99
C ASP A 352 -15.90 0.09 -9.90
N ALA A 353 -16.05 0.61 -8.67
CA ALA A 353 -16.55 1.97 -8.47
C ALA A 353 -15.59 3.03 -9.00
N LEU A 354 -14.30 2.87 -8.73
CA LEU A 354 -13.27 3.81 -9.16
C LEU A 354 -13.11 3.81 -10.68
N PHE A 355 -12.82 2.64 -11.25
CA PHE A 355 -12.54 2.52 -12.68
C PHE A 355 -13.81 2.68 -13.53
N GLY A 356 -14.98 2.43 -12.95
CA GLY A 356 -16.30 2.72 -13.55
C GLY A 356 -16.77 4.17 -13.43
N GLY A 357 -15.95 5.08 -12.87
CA GLY A 357 -16.24 6.53 -12.82
C GLY A 357 -17.30 6.92 -11.78
N ARG A 358 -17.55 6.09 -10.76
CA ARG A 358 -18.54 6.40 -9.71
C ARG A 358 -17.97 7.22 -8.56
N LEU A 359 -16.64 7.26 -8.40
CA LEU A 359 -15.96 7.95 -7.30
C LEU A 359 -15.34 9.29 -7.69
N LEU A 360 -14.98 9.44 -8.96
CA LEU A 360 -14.34 10.63 -9.52
C LEU A 360 -14.97 10.99 -10.86
N ARG A 361 -14.98 12.27 -11.19
CA ARG A 361 -15.42 12.75 -12.50
C ARG A 361 -14.47 12.29 -13.62
N PRO A 362 -14.94 12.18 -14.87
CA PRO A 362 -14.12 11.72 -15.99
C PRO A 362 -12.81 12.50 -16.15
N GLU A 363 -12.85 13.82 -16.01
CA GLU A 363 -11.68 14.68 -16.15
C GLU A 363 -10.64 14.41 -15.03
N THR A 364 -11.10 14.07 -13.84
CA THR A 364 -10.24 13.71 -12.68
C THR A 364 -9.64 12.33 -12.86
N LEU A 365 -10.41 11.37 -13.39
CA LEU A 365 -9.89 10.06 -13.77
C LEU A 365 -8.81 10.17 -14.86
N ASP A 366 -9.00 11.01 -15.86
CA ASP A 366 -7.99 11.26 -16.90
C ASP A 366 -6.70 11.83 -16.28
N MET A 367 -6.82 12.74 -15.31
CA MET A 367 -5.66 13.23 -14.55
C MET A 367 -5.02 12.11 -13.73
N MET A 368 -5.82 11.25 -13.06
CA MET A 368 -5.32 10.11 -12.29
C MET A 368 -4.51 9.13 -13.13
N PHE A 369 -4.86 9.01 -14.43
CA PHE A 369 -4.19 8.13 -15.39
C PHE A 369 -3.09 8.82 -16.20
N THR A 370 -2.59 9.95 -15.74
CA THR A 370 -1.34 10.53 -16.26
C THR A 370 -0.15 9.84 -15.59
N PHE A 371 0.60 9.06 -16.36
CA PHE A 371 1.58 8.12 -15.81
C PHE A 371 3.02 8.59 -15.95
N GLU A 372 3.79 8.38 -14.89
CA GLU A 372 5.25 8.46 -14.83
C GLU A 372 5.86 7.05 -14.97
N ASN A 373 7.10 6.97 -15.47
CA ASN A 373 7.79 5.70 -15.62
C ASN A 373 8.30 5.19 -14.25
N GLY A 374 7.83 4.03 -13.82
CA GLY A 374 8.23 3.37 -12.57
C GLY A 374 9.55 2.59 -12.63
N HIS A 375 10.31 2.71 -13.72
CA HIS A 375 11.66 2.15 -13.90
C HIS A 375 11.79 0.65 -13.56
N GLY A 376 10.71 -0.13 -13.75
CA GLY A 376 10.71 -1.58 -13.50
C GLY A 376 10.82 -1.98 -12.02
N GLN A 377 10.52 -1.09 -11.09
CA GLN A 377 10.47 -1.44 -9.67
C GLN A 377 9.45 -2.57 -9.40
N TYR A 378 9.61 -3.26 -8.29
CA TYR A 378 8.75 -4.37 -7.84
C TYR A 378 8.67 -5.57 -8.81
N ASN A 379 9.72 -5.82 -9.61
CA ASN A 379 9.74 -6.86 -10.65
C ASN A 379 8.65 -6.67 -11.73
N MET A 380 8.23 -5.42 -11.94
CA MET A 380 7.25 -5.03 -12.96
C MET A 380 7.92 -4.20 -14.05
N PRO A 381 8.49 -4.84 -15.11
CA PRO A 381 9.26 -4.12 -16.15
C PRO A 381 8.47 -3.03 -16.88
N ALA A 382 7.15 -3.16 -16.92
CA ALA A 382 6.23 -2.22 -17.56
C ALA A 382 5.51 -1.31 -16.56
N LEU A 383 6.02 -1.19 -15.32
CA LEU A 383 5.41 -0.35 -14.31
C LEU A 383 5.42 1.12 -14.71
N GLU A 384 4.25 1.72 -14.66
CA GLU A 384 4.02 3.16 -14.71
C GLU A 384 3.12 3.55 -13.55
N TYR A 385 3.24 4.79 -13.04
CA TYR A 385 2.51 5.23 -11.85
C TYR A 385 1.81 6.57 -12.11
N GLY A 386 0.50 6.59 -11.90
CA GLY A 386 -0.34 7.79 -12.00
C GLY A 386 -0.55 8.48 -10.65
N LEU A 387 -1.66 9.19 -10.48
CA LEU A 387 -2.00 9.81 -9.20
C LEU A 387 -2.61 8.76 -8.26
N GLY A 388 -1.78 7.88 -7.72
CA GLY A 388 -2.20 6.85 -6.76
C GLY A 388 -2.51 5.48 -7.35
N VAL A 389 -2.33 5.28 -8.65
CA VAL A 389 -2.57 4.00 -9.32
C VAL A 389 -1.35 3.56 -10.12
N MET A 390 -1.14 2.27 -10.15
CA MET A 390 -0.17 1.62 -11.03
C MET A 390 -0.84 1.25 -12.36
N ARG A 391 -0.08 1.35 -13.45
CA ARG A 391 -0.36 0.67 -14.71
C ARG A 391 0.73 -0.38 -14.93
N ASN A 392 0.33 -1.61 -15.20
CA ASN A 392 1.26 -2.70 -15.42
C ASN A 392 0.75 -3.61 -16.56
N ARG A 393 1.62 -4.50 -17.02
CA ARG A 393 1.26 -5.60 -17.93
C ARG A 393 1.52 -6.93 -17.23
N LEU A 394 0.47 -7.71 -17.05
CA LEU A 394 0.58 -9.04 -16.47
C LEU A 394 1.20 -10.02 -17.48
N ASP A 395 1.93 -10.98 -16.96
CA ASP A 395 2.51 -12.08 -17.75
C ASP A 395 1.45 -13.17 -17.98
N VAL A 396 0.46 -12.84 -18.82
CA VAL A 396 -0.64 -13.72 -19.21
C VAL A 396 -0.17 -14.60 -20.36
N GLY A 397 -0.52 -15.88 -20.33
CA GLY A 397 -0.18 -16.86 -21.36
C GLY A 397 -0.67 -16.52 -22.77
N PRO A 398 -0.31 -17.32 -23.79
CA PRO A 398 -0.79 -17.12 -25.15
C PRO A 398 -2.29 -17.46 -25.28
N ASP A 399 -2.90 -17.05 -26.38
CA ASP A 399 -4.27 -17.45 -26.73
C ASP A 399 -4.38 -18.95 -27.08
N ALA A 400 -5.60 -19.43 -27.33
CA ALA A 400 -5.87 -20.83 -27.66
C ALA A 400 -5.16 -21.32 -28.95
N GLN A 401 -4.65 -20.40 -29.77
CA GLN A 401 -3.90 -20.68 -31.00
C GLN A 401 -2.39 -20.63 -30.77
N GLY A 402 -1.94 -20.41 -29.53
CA GLY A 402 -0.53 -20.28 -29.17
C GLY A 402 0.11 -18.93 -29.54
N LYS A 403 -0.69 -17.92 -29.92
CA LYS A 403 -0.22 -16.59 -30.24
C LYS A 403 -0.17 -15.72 -28.97
N ALA A 404 0.88 -14.92 -28.82
CA ALA A 404 0.97 -13.96 -27.71
C ALA A 404 -0.21 -12.99 -27.74
N ARG A 405 -0.88 -12.82 -26.61
CA ARG A 405 -1.96 -11.85 -26.45
C ARG A 405 -1.43 -10.41 -26.61
N PRO A 406 -2.20 -9.49 -27.20
CA PRO A 406 -1.79 -8.10 -27.39
C PRO A 406 -1.54 -7.41 -26.05
N ALA A 407 -0.78 -6.32 -26.07
CA ALA A 407 -0.41 -5.60 -24.86
C ALA A 407 -1.64 -5.08 -24.10
N GLU A 408 -2.66 -4.61 -24.84
CA GLU A 408 -3.91 -4.06 -24.33
C GLU A 408 -4.65 -5.09 -23.46
N ALA A 409 -4.77 -6.34 -23.93
CA ALA A 409 -5.43 -7.44 -23.22
C ALA A 409 -4.71 -7.85 -21.92
N ARG A 410 -3.45 -7.47 -21.76
CA ARG A 410 -2.61 -7.75 -20.57
C ARG A 410 -2.40 -6.54 -19.67
N THR A 411 -2.82 -5.35 -20.13
CA THR A 411 -2.68 -4.10 -19.37
C THR A 411 -3.73 -4.04 -18.28
N VAL A 412 -3.27 -3.72 -17.07
CA VAL A 412 -4.11 -3.57 -15.88
C VAL A 412 -3.79 -2.25 -15.16
N LEU A 413 -4.81 -1.68 -14.53
CA LEU A 413 -4.75 -0.52 -13.66
C LEU A 413 -5.10 -0.93 -12.23
N GLY A 414 -4.44 -0.37 -11.24
CA GLY A 414 -4.73 -0.70 -9.85
C GLY A 414 -3.53 -0.52 -8.95
N HIS A 415 -3.28 -1.45 -8.05
CA HIS A 415 -2.13 -1.41 -7.16
C HIS A 415 -1.84 -2.79 -6.57
N ILE A 416 -0.56 -3.08 -6.31
CA ILE A 416 -0.19 -4.21 -5.45
C ILE A 416 0.02 -3.74 -4.02
N GLY A 417 -0.10 -4.67 -3.06
CA GLY A 417 0.16 -4.43 -1.66
C GLY A 417 1.15 -5.42 -1.06
N GLY A 418 1.97 -4.95 -0.14
CA GLY A 418 2.89 -5.80 0.62
C GLY A 418 3.23 -5.17 1.95
N PHE A 419 2.69 -5.74 3.06
CA PHE A 419 2.89 -5.22 4.39
C PHE A 419 2.45 -6.24 5.46
N GLY A 420 3.17 -6.27 6.60
CA GLY A 420 2.74 -7.02 7.79
C GLY A 420 2.45 -8.50 7.54
N GLY A 421 3.23 -9.14 6.67
CA GLY A 421 3.05 -10.57 6.35
C GLY A 421 2.02 -10.86 5.27
N PHE A 422 1.45 -9.84 4.63
CA PHE A 422 0.47 -9.98 3.55
C PHE A 422 1.01 -9.54 2.20
N ARG A 423 0.42 -10.10 1.15
CA ARG A 423 0.48 -9.62 -0.24
C ARG A 423 -0.92 -9.49 -0.78
N SER A 424 -1.16 -8.45 -1.55
CA SER A 424 -2.46 -8.17 -2.14
C SER A 424 -2.32 -7.58 -3.54
N ALA A 425 -3.37 -7.64 -4.34
CA ALA A 425 -3.48 -6.91 -5.59
C ALA A 425 -4.95 -6.51 -5.82
N LEU A 426 -5.12 -5.32 -6.35
CA LEU A 426 -6.32 -4.85 -7.03
C LEU A 426 -5.93 -4.58 -8.47
N TRP A 427 -6.54 -5.27 -9.43
CA TRP A 427 -6.29 -5.06 -10.86
C TRP A 427 -7.59 -4.95 -11.64
N HIS A 428 -7.68 -3.92 -12.43
CA HIS A 428 -8.74 -3.68 -13.40
C HIS A 428 -8.17 -3.69 -14.82
N ALA A 429 -8.76 -4.46 -15.72
CA ALA A 429 -8.39 -4.49 -17.14
C ALA A 429 -9.28 -3.55 -17.94
N PRO A 430 -8.81 -2.37 -18.38
CA PRO A 430 -9.66 -1.35 -19.03
C PRO A 430 -10.33 -1.82 -20.31
N GLU A 431 -9.67 -2.72 -21.06
CA GLU A 431 -10.20 -3.23 -22.33
C GLU A 431 -11.42 -4.14 -22.15
N SER A 432 -11.49 -4.88 -21.04
CA SER A 432 -12.52 -5.89 -20.80
C SER A 432 -13.47 -5.53 -19.64
N GLY A 433 -13.14 -4.52 -18.85
CA GLY A 433 -13.87 -4.16 -17.63
C GLY A 433 -13.72 -5.18 -16.48
N ILE A 434 -12.85 -6.18 -16.62
CA ILE A 434 -12.62 -7.18 -15.58
C ILE A 434 -11.90 -6.56 -14.40
N THR A 435 -12.44 -6.76 -13.20
CA THR A 435 -11.79 -6.35 -11.94
C THR A 435 -11.55 -7.57 -11.07
N ILE A 436 -10.33 -7.69 -10.56
CA ILE A 436 -9.97 -8.70 -9.56
C ILE A 436 -9.35 -8.04 -8.34
N ALA A 437 -9.62 -8.62 -7.17
CA ALA A 437 -8.92 -8.29 -5.94
C ALA A 437 -8.52 -9.58 -5.22
N LEU A 438 -7.31 -9.62 -4.70
CA LEU A 438 -6.79 -10.78 -3.99
C LEU A 438 -5.98 -10.39 -2.76
N GLY A 439 -5.96 -11.30 -1.79
CA GLY A 439 -5.14 -11.20 -0.60
C GLY A 439 -4.54 -12.55 -0.22
N MET A 440 -3.26 -12.56 0.12
CA MET A 440 -2.51 -13.72 0.56
C MET A 440 -1.83 -13.42 1.89
N ASN A 441 -1.91 -14.33 2.85
CA ASN A 441 -1.31 -14.14 4.17
C ASN A 441 0.15 -14.64 4.25
N GLN A 442 0.90 -14.48 3.14
CA GLN A 442 2.34 -14.76 3.04
C GLN A 442 3.07 -13.62 2.32
N GLY A 443 3.89 -12.87 3.05
CA GLY A 443 4.60 -11.70 2.54
C GLY A 443 5.76 -11.99 1.56
N ALA A 444 6.15 -13.25 1.40
CA ALA A 444 7.25 -13.64 0.51
C ALA A 444 6.79 -14.09 -0.89
N THR A 445 5.53 -13.84 -1.25
CA THR A 445 4.94 -14.23 -2.55
C THR A 445 4.80 -13.03 -3.49
N ASP A 446 4.59 -13.29 -4.79
CA ASP A 446 4.24 -12.26 -5.77
C ASP A 446 2.75 -12.40 -6.14
N PRO A 447 1.91 -11.39 -5.80
CA PRO A 447 0.48 -11.43 -6.11
C PRO A 447 0.18 -11.42 -7.61
N ASN A 448 1.11 -10.93 -8.45
CA ASN A 448 0.94 -10.91 -9.90
C ASN A 448 0.93 -12.31 -10.52
N ILE A 449 1.51 -13.32 -9.88
CA ILE A 449 1.48 -14.71 -10.35
C ILE A 449 0.04 -15.23 -10.33
N LEU A 450 -0.68 -15.06 -9.21
CA LEU A 450 -2.09 -15.45 -9.12
C LEU A 450 -2.95 -14.60 -10.05
N ALA A 451 -2.74 -13.29 -10.07
CA ALA A 451 -3.47 -12.39 -10.97
C ALA A 451 -3.33 -12.80 -12.43
N ALA A 452 -2.11 -13.09 -12.92
CA ALA A 452 -1.87 -13.50 -14.29
C ALA A 452 -2.58 -14.81 -14.64
N ARG A 453 -2.55 -15.82 -13.75
CA ARG A 453 -3.27 -17.09 -13.93
C ARG A 453 -4.79 -16.89 -14.02
N VAL A 454 -5.34 -16.02 -13.19
CA VAL A 454 -6.77 -15.68 -13.17
C VAL A 454 -7.17 -15.00 -14.48
N PHE A 455 -6.42 -13.97 -14.90
CA PHE A 455 -6.68 -13.29 -16.18
C PHE A 455 -6.53 -14.23 -17.37
N ASP A 456 -5.54 -15.13 -17.36
CA ASP A 456 -5.35 -16.12 -18.42
C ASP A 456 -6.57 -17.05 -18.57
N ALA A 457 -7.09 -17.57 -17.47
CA ALA A 457 -8.28 -18.41 -17.45
C ALA A 457 -9.53 -17.66 -17.98
N ILE A 458 -9.72 -16.41 -17.52
CA ILE A 458 -10.86 -15.59 -17.96
C ILE A 458 -10.78 -15.31 -19.46
N LEU A 459 -9.64 -14.82 -19.96
CA LEU A 459 -9.45 -14.51 -21.36
C LEU A 459 -9.61 -15.76 -22.24
N THR A 460 -9.09 -16.91 -21.79
CA THR A 460 -9.24 -18.21 -22.47
C THR A 460 -10.70 -18.63 -22.53
N SER A 461 -11.46 -18.48 -21.44
CA SER A 461 -12.90 -18.81 -21.42
C SER A 461 -13.73 -17.95 -22.39
N GLN A 462 -13.25 -16.73 -22.66
CA GLN A 462 -13.85 -15.79 -23.64
C GLN A 462 -13.36 -16.00 -25.07
N GLY A 463 -12.45 -16.96 -25.33
CA GLY A 463 -11.85 -17.20 -26.64
C GLY A 463 -10.86 -16.12 -27.09
N ARG A 464 -10.33 -15.37 -26.16
CA ARG A 464 -9.45 -14.20 -26.38
C ARG A 464 -7.98 -14.53 -26.12
#